data_dd0dd4b976940205a6ae8b5bfac6bd78
#
_entry.id   dd0dd4b976940205a6ae8b5bfac6bd78
#
_cell.length_a   1.000
_cell.length_b   1.000
_cell.length_c   1.000
_cell.angle_alpha   90.00
_cell.angle_beta   90.00
_cell.angle_gamma   90.00
#
_symmetry.space_group_name_H-M   'P 1'
#
loop_
_entity.id
_entity.type
_entity.pdbx_description
1 polymer ?
#
loop_
_entity_poly.entity_id
_entity_poly.type
_entity_poly.pdbx_seq_one_letter_code
_entity_poly.pdbx_strand_id
1 'polypeptide(L)'
;MTETAVLLWVTIGIAVAFDFTNGFHDTANAIATSISTRALAPQAAVALSAAFNLIGAVVTVAFFQAKVSNTIASTLAFKAGLVVIMAALLGAICWNLITWYLGLPSSSTHALIGGLCGAGIAAAHGLDGVRWSALAKQVASLVISPPIGFAVGAAFITALLLVIHQFKFRPVRLNRTFRTLQVVTAAFVSYSHGANDAQKTMAAMTLALVAAGDLPKFQVPLWVVFLSAATIAFGTYAGGWRIIRTLGWNILKLDPATGMSAQLTGATVIQAATLVGLPVSTTHVVTGSVMGVGASRKLSAVRWGVGANIIAAWIVTIPCAAIIAWVTFAILTTAGLHG
;
A
#
# COMPACT_ATOMS: atom_id res chain seq x y z
N MET A 1 -30.87 17.80 3.37
CA MET A 1 -29.81 17.00 4.02
C MET A 1 -29.25 17.85 5.15
N THR A 2 -28.99 17.25 6.31
CA THR A 2 -28.29 17.95 7.41
C THR A 2 -26.86 18.26 6.99
N GLU A 3 -26.27 19.30 7.57
CA GLU A 3 -24.85 19.67 7.32
C GLU A 3 -23.91 18.46 7.55
N THR A 4 -24.11 17.72 8.62
CA THR A 4 -23.37 16.50 8.93
C THR A 4 -23.47 15.45 7.83
N ALA A 5 -24.67 15.27 7.23
CA ALA A 5 -24.86 14.32 6.15
C ALA A 5 -24.12 14.77 4.88
N VAL A 6 -24.06 16.05 4.57
CA VAL A 6 -23.28 16.58 3.44
C VAL A 6 -21.78 16.34 3.70
N LEU A 7 -21.28 16.69 4.86
CA LEU A 7 -19.88 16.47 5.25
C LEU A 7 -19.49 14.99 5.22
N LEU A 8 -20.37 14.09 5.66
CA LEU A 8 -20.15 12.65 5.60
C LEU A 8 -19.94 12.18 4.15
N TRP A 9 -20.85 12.54 3.23
CA TRP A 9 -20.76 12.09 1.86
C TRP A 9 -19.56 12.71 1.13
N VAL A 10 -19.19 13.96 1.44
CA VAL A 10 -17.96 14.57 0.95
C VAL A 10 -16.74 13.80 1.46
N THR A 11 -16.72 13.45 2.75
CA THR A 11 -15.62 12.65 3.35
C THR A 11 -15.51 11.27 2.69
N ILE A 12 -16.62 10.59 2.44
CA ILE A 12 -16.65 9.33 1.70
C ILE A 12 -16.12 9.51 0.27
N GLY A 13 -16.52 10.57 -0.43
CA GLY A 13 -16.01 10.90 -1.76
C GLY A 13 -14.48 11.12 -1.77
N ILE A 14 -13.94 11.81 -0.75
CA ILE A 14 -12.50 12.00 -0.58
C ILE A 14 -11.82 10.66 -0.26
N ALA A 15 -12.44 9.78 0.54
CA ALA A 15 -11.91 8.45 0.82
C ALA A 15 -11.87 7.57 -0.45
N VAL A 16 -12.87 7.67 -1.32
CA VAL A 16 -12.87 7.04 -2.65
C VAL A 16 -11.73 7.60 -3.51
N ALA A 17 -11.53 8.93 -3.53
CA ALA A 17 -10.42 9.54 -4.25
C ALA A 17 -9.06 9.08 -3.70
N PHE A 18 -8.91 8.95 -2.37
CA PHE A 18 -7.71 8.40 -1.76
C PHE A 18 -7.45 6.96 -2.22
N ASP A 19 -8.47 6.10 -2.21
CA ASP A 19 -8.31 4.70 -2.62
C ASP A 19 -7.98 4.57 -4.10
N PHE A 20 -8.61 5.39 -4.95
CA PHE A 20 -8.27 5.46 -6.36
C PHE A 20 -6.82 5.88 -6.58
N THR A 21 -6.36 6.94 -5.86
CA THR A 21 -4.96 7.38 -5.93
C THR A 21 -3.99 6.32 -5.39
N ASN A 22 -4.37 5.61 -4.34
CA ASN A 22 -3.61 4.46 -3.82
C ASN A 22 -3.52 3.34 -4.87
N GLY A 23 -4.63 2.99 -5.50
CA GLY A 23 -4.67 1.94 -6.53
C GLY A 23 -3.72 2.23 -7.69
N PHE A 24 -3.76 3.44 -8.29
CA PHE A 24 -2.87 3.73 -9.42
C PHE A 24 -1.42 3.98 -8.99
N HIS A 25 -1.18 4.53 -7.81
CA HIS A 25 0.16 4.74 -7.27
C HIS A 25 0.87 3.39 -7.02
N ASP A 26 0.18 2.46 -6.40
CA ASP A 26 0.75 1.21 -5.93
C ASP A 26 0.62 0.03 -6.93
N THR A 27 -0.03 0.24 -8.09
CA THR A 27 -0.09 -0.74 -9.20
C THR A 27 1.28 -1.32 -9.55
N ALA A 28 2.33 -0.48 -9.49
CA ALA A 28 3.70 -0.87 -9.80
C ALA A 28 4.21 -2.02 -8.92
N ASN A 29 3.79 -2.09 -7.66
CA ASN A 29 4.22 -3.11 -6.71
C ASN A 29 3.85 -4.52 -7.19
N ALA A 30 2.69 -4.65 -7.81
CA ALA A 30 2.19 -5.94 -8.28
C ALA A 30 2.73 -6.34 -9.66
N ILE A 31 2.89 -5.39 -10.58
CA ILE A 31 3.08 -5.73 -12.00
C ILE A 31 4.39 -5.27 -12.63
N ALA A 32 5.15 -4.36 -11.99
CA ALA A 32 6.37 -3.82 -12.60
C ALA A 32 7.38 -4.90 -12.98
N THR A 33 7.54 -5.91 -12.14
CA THR A 33 8.44 -7.06 -12.39
C THR A 33 7.96 -7.92 -13.56
N SER A 34 6.65 -8.19 -13.68
CA SER A 34 6.09 -9.00 -14.78
C SER A 34 6.16 -8.29 -16.13
N ILE A 35 5.98 -6.96 -16.14
CA ILE A 35 6.12 -6.15 -17.35
C ILE A 35 7.58 -6.07 -17.77
N SER A 36 8.50 -5.80 -16.83
CA SER A 36 9.93 -5.64 -17.13
C SER A 36 10.58 -6.92 -17.64
N THR A 37 10.15 -8.08 -17.17
CA THR A 37 10.61 -9.39 -17.64
C THR A 37 9.87 -9.89 -18.89
N ARG A 38 8.87 -9.14 -19.35
CA ARG A 38 7.98 -9.51 -20.47
C ARG A 38 7.20 -10.83 -20.19
N ALA A 39 6.89 -11.12 -18.93
CA ALA A 39 6.02 -12.24 -18.57
C ALA A 39 4.55 -11.94 -18.89
N LEU A 40 4.16 -10.68 -18.77
CA LEU A 40 2.83 -10.15 -19.13
C LEU A 40 2.97 -8.90 -20.01
N ALA A 41 2.05 -8.77 -20.97
CA ALA A 41 1.84 -7.51 -21.67
C ALA A 41 1.27 -6.46 -20.69
N PRO A 42 1.63 -5.16 -20.82
CA PRO A 42 1.20 -4.13 -19.88
C PRO A 42 -0.30 -4.10 -19.59
N GLN A 43 -1.14 -4.15 -20.63
CA GLN A 43 -2.60 -4.15 -20.48
C GLN A 43 -3.12 -5.38 -19.74
N ALA A 44 -2.60 -6.57 -20.07
CA ALA A 44 -2.98 -7.80 -19.39
C ALA A 44 -2.53 -7.81 -17.91
N ALA A 45 -1.34 -7.24 -17.62
CA ALA A 45 -0.85 -7.12 -16.25
C ALA A 45 -1.73 -6.21 -15.41
N VAL A 46 -2.15 -5.06 -15.94
CA VAL A 46 -3.05 -4.12 -15.24
C VAL A 46 -4.42 -4.75 -15.00
N ALA A 47 -5.01 -5.39 -16.02
CA ALA A 47 -6.31 -6.04 -15.90
C ALA A 47 -6.29 -7.20 -14.87
N LEU A 48 -5.25 -8.03 -14.91
CA LEU A 48 -5.04 -9.09 -13.93
C LEU A 48 -4.90 -8.52 -12.51
N SER A 49 -4.09 -7.48 -12.36
CA SER A 49 -3.87 -6.84 -11.06
C SER A 49 -5.15 -6.21 -10.50
N ALA A 50 -5.92 -5.52 -11.32
CA ALA A 50 -7.19 -4.94 -10.91
C ALA A 50 -8.19 -6.00 -10.43
N ALA A 51 -8.33 -7.10 -11.19
CA ALA A 51 -9.21 -8.21 -10.82
C ALA A 51 -8.79 -8.86 -9.49
N PHE A 52 -7.50 -9.15 -9.31
CA PHE A 52 -7.01 -9.78 -8.09
C PHE A 52 -6.94 -8.84 -6.89
N ASN A 53 -6.80 -7.53 -7.08
CA ASN A 53 -6.98 -6.53 -6.02
C ASN A 53 -8.41 -6.55 -5.47
N LEU A 54 -9.41 -6.56 -6.36
CA LEU A 54 -10.81 -6.65 -5.97
C LEU A 54 -11.08 -7.95 -5.21
N ILE A 55 -10.66 -9.09 -5.76
CA ILE A 55 -10.84 -10.40 -5.13
C ILE A 55 -10.16 -10.43 -3.76
N GLY A 56 -8.91 -9.96 -3.66
CA GLY A 56 -8.15 -9.93 -2.42
C GLY A 56 -8.80 -9.10 -1.32
N ALA A 57 -9.31 -7.92 -1.66
CA ALA A 57 -10.02 -7.05 -0.73
C ALA A 57 -11.30 -7.71 -0.18
N VAL A 58 -12.14 -8.24 -1.07
CA VAL A 58 -13.43 -8.85 -0.67
C VAL A 58 -13.21 -10.15 0.10
N VAL A 59 -12.41 -11.08 -0.44
CA VAL A 59 -12.20 -12.40 0.17
C VAL A 59 -11.54 -12.28 1.54
N THR A 60 -10.53 -11.40 1.67
CA THR A 60 -9.84 -11.27 2.97
C THR A 60 -10.77 -10.75 4.05
N VAL A 61 -11.60 -9.75 3.76
CA VAL A 61 -12.54 -9.24 4.77
C VAL A 61 -13.65 -10.23 5.06
N ALA A 62 -14.17 -10.94 4.05
CA ALA A 62 -15.22 -11.94 4.23
C ALA A 62 -14.80 -13.11 5.13
N PHE A 63 -13.56 -13.59 5.00
CA PHE A 63 -13.09 -14.77 5.74
C PHE A 63 -12.20 -14.45 6.96
N PHE A 64 -11.49 -13.32 6.95
CA PHE A 64 -10.48 -12.99 7.97
C PHE A 64 -10.75 -11.66 8.70
N GLN A 65 -11.87 -11.01 8.43
CA GLN A 65 -12.25 -9.70 8.97
C GLN A 65 -11.35 -8.54 8.54
N ALA A 66 -11.78 -7.32 8.78
CA ALA A 66 -11.04 -6.09 8.45
C ALA A 66 -10.01 -5.71 9.56
N LYS A 67 -9.10 -6.63 9.90
CA LYS A 67 -8.15 -6.46 11.01
C LYS A 67 -7.21 -5.27 10.82
N VAL A 68 -6.74 -5.04 9.58
CA VAL A 68 -5.87 -3.90 9.26
C VAL A 68 -6.63 -2.58 9.42
N SER A 69 -7.92 -2.53 9.04
CA SER A 69 -8.78 -1.36 9.25
C SER A 69 -8.88 -1.01 10.74
N ASN A 70 -9.07 -2.01 11.60
CA ASN A 70 -9.12 -1.81 13.06
C ASN A 70 -7.81 -1.21 13.59
N THR A 71 -6.67 -1.71 13.10
CA THR A 71 -5.35 -1.21 13.52
C THR A 71 -5.15 0.25 13.10
N ILE A 72 -5.52 0.61 11.87
CA ILE A 72 -5.42 2.00 11.37
C ILE A 72 -6.35 2.93 12.15
N ALA A 73 -7.59 2.51 12.40
CA ALA A 73 -8.55 3.29 13.17
C ALA A 73 -8.07 3.58 14.61
N SER A 74 -7.18 2.74 15.15
CA SER A 74 -6.63 2.94 16.49
C SER A 74 -5.56 4.04 16.60
N THR A 75 -5.17 4.69 15.50
CA THR A 75 -4.11 5.73 15.47
C THR A 75 -4.47 6.95 16.29
N LEU A 76 -5.73 7.38 16.25
CA LEU A 76 -6.22 8.53 17.00
C LEU A 76 -6.58 8.17 18.44
N ALA A 77 -6.32 9.09 19.37
CA ALA A 77 -6.56 8.91 20.79
C ALA A 77 -8.00 9.27 21.20
N PHE A 78 -8.74 9.95 20.32
CA PHE A 78 -10.10 10.45 20.52
C PHE A 78 -11.02 10.03 19.36
N LYS A 79 -12.33 10.27 19.52
CA LYS A 79 -13.28 10.11 18.41
C LYS A 79 -13.05 11.21 17.39
N ALA A 80 -12.50 10.85 16.25
CA ALA A 80 -12.23 11.80 15.17
C ALA A 80 -13.54 12.36 14.61
N GLY A 81 -13.61 13.69 14.47
CA GLY A 81 -14.67 14.33 13.68
C GLY A 81 -14.44 14.17 12.18
N LEU A 82 -15.46 14.47 11.37
CA LEU A 82 -15.41 14.36 9.91
C LEU A 82 -14.29 15.22 9.31
N VAL A 83 -14.07 16.43 9.82
CA VAL A 83 -13.05 17.35 9.34
C VAL A 83 -11.63 16.81 9.56
N VAL A 84 -11.39 16.10 10.67
CA VAL A 84 -10.10 15.44 10.94
C VAL A 84 -9.82 14.35 9.90
N ILE A 85 -10.84 13.53 9.59
CA ILE A 85 -10.71 12.45 8.61
C ILE A 85 -10.51 13.02 7.20
N MET A 86 -11.26 14.07 6.84
CA MET A 86 -11.09 14.78 5.56
C MET A 86 -9.67 15.33 5.41
N ALA A 87 -9.16 16.03 6.42
CA ALA A 87 -7.83 16.61 6.40
C ALA A 87 -6.74 15.54 6.29
N ALA A 88 -6.89 14.42 7.00
CA ALA A 88 -5.96 13.30 6.93
C ALA A 88 -5.91 12.68 5.53
N LEU A 89 -7.08 12.45 4.91
CA LEU A 89 -7.18 11.90 3.57
C LEU A 89 -6.62 12.85 2.52
N LEU A 90 -6.95 14.14 2.59
CA LEU A 90 -6.43 15.15 1.66
C LEU A 90 -4.90 15.27 1.77
N GLY A 91 -4.36 15.25 2.99
CA GLY A 91 -2.91 15.23 3.21
C GLY A 91 -2.23 14.01 2.56
N ALA A 92 -2.84 12.84 2.72
CA ALA A 92 -2.34 11.61 2.11
C ALA A 92 -2.45 11.62 0.57
N ILE A 93 -3.56 12.12 0.01
CA ILE A 93 -3.76 12.27 -1.44
C ILE A 93 -2.70 13.21 -2.01
N CYS A 94 -2.55 14.40 -1.44
CA CYS A 94 -1.57 15.38 -1.90
C CYS A 94 -0.16 14.77 -1.93
N TRP A 95 0.26 14.09 -0.86
CA TRP A 95 1.57 13.45 -0.81
C TRP A 95 1.72 12.34 -1.84
N ASN A 96 0.71 11.47 -1.99
CA ASN A 96 0.72 10.41 -3.00
C ASN A 96 0.83 10.97 -4.42
N LEU A 97 0.14 12.07 -4.73
CA LEU A 97 0.22 12.73 -6.04
C LEU A 97 1.60 13.34 -6.29
N ILE A 98 2.21 13.99 -5.28
CA ILE A 98 3.55 14.55 -5.37
C ILE A 98 4.57 13.44 -5.67
N THR A 99 4.56 12.36 -4.90
CA THR A 99 5.51 11.26 -5.07
C THR A 99 5.28 10.49 -6.37
N TRP A 100 4.02 10.32 -6.79
CA TRP A 100 3.70 9.76 -8.09
C TRP A 100 4.23 10.62 -9.24
N TYR A 101 4.05 11.95 -9.17
CA TYR A 101 4.56 12.88 -10.18
C TYR A 101 6.09 12.80 -10.31
N LEU A 102 6.79 12.65 -9.19
CA LEU A 102 8.24 12.49 -9.13
C LEU A 102 8.71 11.06 -9.50
N GLY A 103 7.78 10.11 -9.66
CA GLY A 103 8.10 8.71 -9.93
C GLY A 103 8.78 7.99 -8.76
N LEU A 104 8.58 8.50 -7.54
CA LEU A 104 9.11 7.94 -6.30
C LEU A 104 8.13 6.92 -5.72
N PRO A 105 8.51 5.63 -5.57
CA PRO A 105 7.67 4.62 -4.94
C PRO A 105 7.63 4.86 -3.42
N SER A 106 6.72 5.73 -3.00
CA SER A 106 6.43 6.01 -1.59
C SER A 106 5.37 5.05 -1.04
N SER A 107 4.95 5.25 0.20
CA SER A 107 3.96 4.40 0.87
C SER A 107 2.68 5.16 1.17
N SER A 108 1.59 4.74 0.56
CA SER A 108 0.24 5.25 0.86
C SER A 108 -0.19 4.95 2.30
N THR A 109 0.32 3.87 2.92
CA THR A 109 0.11 3.56 4.34
C THR A 109 0.79 4.61 5.24
N HIS A 110 2.05 4.95 4.94
CA HIS A 110 2.75 6.03 5.66
C HIS A 110 2.05 7.37 5.47
N ALA A 111 1.58 7.68 4.26
CA ALA A 111 0.88 8.92 3.97
C ALA A 111 -0.43 9.03 4.76
N LEU A 112 -1.23 7.97 4.83
CA LEU A 112 -2.47 7.97 5.60
C LEU A 112 -2.21 8.07 7.12
N ILE A 113 -1.25 7.29 7.65
CA ILE A 113 -0.89 7.36 9.07
C ILE A 113 -0.34 8.74 9.41
N GLY A 114 0.55 9.30 8.58
CA GLY A 114 1.03 10.67 8.72
C GLY A 114 -0.11 11.69 8.71
N GLY A 115 -1.03 11.56 7.75
CA GLY A 115 -2.21 12.40 7.66
C GLY A 115 -3.10 12.34 8.92
N LEU A 116 -3.39 11.14 9.43
CA LEU A 116 -4.13 10.97 10.69
C LEU A 116 -3.42 11.60 11.88
N CYS A 117 -2.10 11.44 11.99
CA CYS A 117 -1.32 12.06 13.04
C CYS A 117 -1.36 13.59 12.94
N GLY A 118 -1.11 14.15 11.75
CA GLY A 118 -1.10 15.61 11.55
C GLY A 118 -2.45 16.26 11.83
N ALA A 119 -3.52 15.70 11.29
CA ALA A 119 -4.88 16.19 11.54
C ALA A 119 -5.30 15.99 13.00
N GLY A 120 -4.91 14.86 13.63
CA GLY A 120 -5.19 14.57 15.04
C GLY A 120 -4.49 15.54 15.99
N ILE A 121 -3.21 15.85 15.74
CA ILE A 121 -2.44 16.85 16.50
C ILE A 121 -3.05 18.24 16.36
N ALA A 122 -3.48 18.60 15.13
CA ALA A 122 -4.13 19.89 14.88
C ALA A 122 -5.46 20.01 15.64
N ALA A 123 -6.29 18.98 15.60
CA ALA A 123 -7.60 18.95 16.24
C ALA A 123 -7.54 18.93 17.77
N ALA A 124 -6.56 18.25 18.34
CA ALA A 124 -6.35 18.19 19.78
C ALA A 124 -5.55 19.39 20.32
N HIS A 125 -5.04 20.26 19.45
CA HIS A 125 -4.10 21.33 19.79
C HIS A 125 -2.86 20.84 20.56
N GLY A 126 -2.46 19.58 20.34
CA GLY A 126 -1.34 18.96 21.05
C GLY A 126 -1.07 17.52 20.65
N LEU A 127 0.01 16.98 21.20
CA LEU A 127 0.46 15.62 20.88
C LEU A 127 -0.49 14.53 21.41
N ASP A 128 -1.39 14.86 22.32
CA ASP A 128 -2.38 13.94 22.90
C ASP A 128 -3.44 13.47 21.88
N GLY A 129 -3.51 14.12 20.72
CA GLY A 129 -4.37 13.71 19.62
C GLY A 129 -4.00 12.36 19.00
N VAL A 130 -2.80 11.85 19.26
CA VAL A 130 -2.26 10.62 18.70
C VAL A 130 -2.07 9.56 19.80
N ARG A 131 -2.52 8.33 19.52
CA ARG A 131 -2.25 7.19 20.40
C ARG A 131 -0.85 6.63 20.10
N TRP A 132 0.16 7.18 20.77
CA TRP A 132 1.57 6.87 20.51
C TRP A 132 1.92 5.38 20.61
N SER A 133 1.27 4.62 21.51
CA SER A 133 1.47 3.17 21.63
C SER A 133 0.96 2.40 20.40
N ALA A 134 -0.15 2.84 19.80
CA ALA A 134 -0.66 2.26 18.56
C ALA A 134 0.20 2.68 17.37
N LEU A 135 0.56 3.96 17.29
CA LEU A 135 1.46 4.47 16.26
C LEU A 135 2.81 3.76 16.27
N ALA A 136 3.42 3.55 17.44
CA ALA A 136 4.69 2.84 17.57
C ALA A 136 4.63 1.42 16.99
N LYS A 137 3.55 0.67 17.24
CA LYS A 137 3.34 -0.66 16.65
C LYS A 137 3.19 -0.61 15.13
N GLN A 138 2.45 0.38 14.61
CA GLN A 138 2.29 0.55 13.17
C GLN A 138 3.62 0.94 12.50
N VAL A 139 4.33 1.92 13.06
CA VAL A 139 5.65 2.33 12.54
C VAL A 139 6.64 1.17 12.62
N ALA A 140 6.65 0.40 13.71
CA ALA A 140 7.50 -0.78 13.80
C ALA A 140 7.22 -1.79 12.68
N SER A 141 5.94 -2.07 12.37
CA SER A 141 5.58 -2.97 11.26
C SER A 141 6.05 -2.43 9.91
N LEU A 142 5.96 -1.12 9.71
CA LEU A 142 6.38 -0.45 8.48
C LEU A 142 7.90 -0.46 8.31
N VAL A 143 8.66 -0.27 9.38
CA VAL A 143 10.14 -0.28 9.37
C VAL A 143 10.71 -1.70 9.24
N ILE A 144 10.07 -2.69 9.86
CA ILE A 144 10.55 -4.08 9.88
C ILE A 144 10.19 -4.80 8.57
N SER A 145 9.09 -4.44 7.91
CA SER A 145 8.60 -5.16 6.72
C SER A 145 9.57 -5.14 5.52
N PRO A 146 10.26 -4.06 5.13
CA PRO A 146 11.22 -4.10 4.02
C PRO A 146 12.46 -4.96 4.29
N PRO A 147 13.12 -4.92 5.48
CA PRO A 147 14.16 -5.88 5.82
C PRO A 147 13.72 -7.34 5.76
N ILE A 148 12.49 -7.65 6.21
CA ILE A 148 11.93 -8.99 6.08
C ILE A 148 11.76 -9.35 4.61
N GLY A 149 11.16 -8.48 3.78
CA GLY A 149 11.04 -8.69 2.34
C GLY A 149 12.40 -8.95 1.68
N PHE A 150 13.42 -8.17 2.05
CA PHE A 150 14.78 -8.34 1.57
C PHE A 150 15.37 -9.71 1.96
N ALA A 151 15.31 -10.07 3.23
CA ALA A 151 15.88 -11.33 3.74
C ALA A 151 15.17 -12.56 3.16
N VAL A 152 13.82 -12.55 3.12
CA VAL A 152 13.03 -13.64 2.55
C VAL A 152 13.27 -13.75 1.04
N GLY A 153 13.36 -12.62 0.32
CA GLY A 153 13.69 -12.59 -1.10
C GLY A 153 15.06 -13.18 -1.40
N ALA A 154 16.07 -12.76 -0.64
CA ALA A 154 17.44 -13.27 -0.76
C ALA A 154 17.53 -14.78 -0.46
N ALA A 155 16.91 -15.22 0.61
CA ALA A 155 16.89 -16.64 1.00
C ALA A 155 16.19 -17.51 -0.04
N PHE A 156 15.01 -17.06 -0.52
CA PHE A 156 14.21 -17.80 -1.49
C PHE A 156 14.93 -17.99 -2.83
N ILE A 157 15.48 -16.91 -3.41
CA ILE A 157 16.19 -17.02 -4.69
C ILE A 157 17.46 -17.87 -4.56
N THR A 158 18.16 -17.77 -3.44
CA THR A 158 19.36 -18.59 -3.18
C THR A 158 18.97 -20.08 -3.14
N ALA A 159 17.95 -20.44 -2.38
CA ALA A 159 17.43 -21.81 -2.33
C ALA A 159 16.98 -22.30 -3.71
N LEU A 160 16.27 -21.47 -4.47
CA LEU A 160 15.82 -21.80 -5.82
C LEU A 160 17.00 -22.08 -6.76
N LEU A 161 18.04 -21.24 -6.72
CA LEU A 161 19.23 -21.43 -7.56
C LEU A 161 20.02 -22.68 -7.19
N LEU A 162 20.10 -23.03 -5.89
CA LEU A 162 20.71 -24.28 -5.44
C LEU A 162 19.95 -25.49 -6.00
N VAL A 163 18.61 -25.48 -5.91
CA VAL A 163 17.77 -26.54 -6.49
C VAL A 163 17.99 -26.66 -7.99
N ILE A 164 17.98 -25.55 -8.73
CA ILE A 164 18.20 -25.55 -10.19
C ILE A 164 19.58 -26.13 -10.52
N HIS A 165 20.61 -25.75 -9.77
CA HIS A 165 21.98 -26.24 -9.98
C HIS A 165 22.09 -27.76 -9.73
N GLN A 166 21.49 -28.24 -8.65
CA GLN A 166 21.55 -29.66 -8.27
C GLN A 166 20.85 -30.56 -9.30
N PHE A 167 19.68 -30.15 -9.81
CA PHE A 167 18.87 -30.95 -10.75
C PHE A 167 19.23 -30.70 -12.22
N LYS A 168 20.18 -29.84 -12.54
CA LYS A 168 20.69 -29.56 -13.91
C LYS A 168 19.60 -29.30 -14.94
N PHE A 169 18.56 -28.54 -14.59
CA PHE A 169 17.44 -28.21 -15.48
C PHE A 169 17.90 -27.48 -16.75
N ARG A 170 17.22 -27.76 -17.86
CA ARG A 170 17.51 -27.08 -19.15
C ARG A 170 17.10 -25.60 -19.09
N PRO A 171 17.99 -24.63 -19.38
CA PRO A 171 17.72 -23.19 -19.21
C PRO A 171 16.49 -22.67 -19.97
N VAL A 172 16.26 -23.17 -21.19
CA VAL A 172 15.13 -22.74 -22.03
C VAL A 172 13.79 -23.12 -21.42
N ARG A 173 13.66 -24.36 -20.88
CA ARG A 173 12.44 -24.81 -20.20
C ARG A 173 12.21 -24.02 -18.93
N LEU A 174 13.25 -23.77 -18.14
CA LEU A 174 13.18 -22.98 -16.92
C LEU A 174 12.67 -21.56 -17.17
N ASN A 175 13.20 -20.89 -18.19
CA ASN A 175 12.79 -19.52 -18.49
C ASN A 175 11.29 -19.43 -18.85
N ARG A 176 10.79 -20.40 -19.62
CA ARG A 176 9.36 -20.48 -19.93
C ARG A 176 8.52 -20.77 -18.69
N THR A 177 8.94 -21.70 -17.86
CA THR A 177 8.25 -22.04 -16.59
C THR A 177 8.19 -20.83 -15.67
N PHE A 178 9.31 -20.12 -15.48
CA PHE A 178 9.32 -18.92 -14.61
C PHE A 178 8.45 -17.78 -15.14
N ARG A 179 8.35 -17.59 -16.45
CA ARG A 179 7.40 -16.63 -17.02
C ARG A 179 5.94 -16.99 -16.70
N THR A 180 5.58 -18.28 -16.82
CA THR A 180 4.23 -18.75 -16.46
C THR A 180 3.97 -18.61 -14.95
N LEU A 181 4.91 -19.02 -14.11
CA LEU A 181 4.82 -18.87 -12.67
C LEU A 181 4.73 -17.39 -12.25
N GLN A 182 5.39 -16.51 -12.99
CA GLN A 182 5.34 -15.08 -12.73
C GLN A 182 3.95 -14.48 -12.97
N VAL A 183 3.13 -15.06 -13.86
CA VAL A 183 1.72 -14.67 -13.99
C VAL A 183 0.95 -15.00 -12.71
N VAL A 184 1.16 -16.20 -12.17
CA VAL A 184 0.52 -16.66 -10.93
C VAL A 184 0.98 -15.82 -9.73
N THR A 185 2.29 -15.53 -9.64
CA THR A 185 2.81 -14.71 -8.53
C THR A 185 2.41 -13.24 -8.65
N ALA A 186 2.22 -12.70 -9.87
CA ALA A 186 1.64 -11.38 -10.09
C ALA A 186 0.19 -11.31 -9.60
N ALA A 187 -0.61 -12.35 -9.87
CA ALA A 187 -1.97 -12.47 -9.32
C ALA A 187 -1.96 -12.53 -7.80
N PHE A 188 -1.02 -13.28 -7.19
CA PHE A 188 -0.90 -13.40 -5.74
C PHE A 188 -0.44 -12.09 -5.07
N VAL A 189 0.52 -11.36 -5.66
CA VAL A 189 0.89 -10.01 -5.16
C VAL A 189 -0.30 -9.07 -5.24
N SER A 190 -1.03 -9.07 -6.35
CA SER A 190 -2.21 -8.22 -6.53
C SER A 190 -3.29 -8.56 -5.51
N TYR A 191 -3.55 -9.85 -5.28
CA TYR A 191 -4.46 -10.32 -4.23
C TYR A 191 -4.02 -9.80 -2.85
N SER A 192 -2.76 -10.01 -2.49
CA SER A 192 -2.21 -9.59 -1.18
C SER A 192 -2.20 -8.07 -1.02
N HIS A 193 -1.97 -7.33 -2.11
CA HIS A 193 -2.06 -5.87 -2.15
C HIS A 193 -3.49 -5.41 -1.86
N GLY A 194 -4.48 -5.88 -2.62
CA GLY A 194 -5.88 -5.53 -2.38
C GLY A 194 -6.37 -5.92 -0.99
N ALA A 195 -5.94 -7.09 -0.50
CA ALA A 195 -6.24 -7.58 0.85
C ALA A 195 -5.75 -6.65 1.97
N ASN A 196 -4.60 -6.02 1.81
CA ASN A 196 -4.03 -5.08 2.78
C ASN A 196 -4.52 -3.66 2.55
N ASP A 197 -4.41 -3.19 1.31
CA ASP A 197 -4.48 -1.77 0.98
C ASP A 197 -5.91 -1.22 0.91
N ALA A 198 -6.89 -1.98 0.44
CA ALA A 198 -8.29 -1.56 0.48
C ALA A 198 -8.79 -1.33 1.92
N GLN A 199 -8.22 -2.03 2.91
CA GLN A 199 -8.60 -1.86 4.31
C GLN A 199 -8.23 -0.48 4.88
N LYS A 200 -7.33 0.28 4.27
CA LYS A 200 -7.01 1.67 4.64
C LYS A 200 -8.20 2.58 4.40
N THR A 201 -8.80 2.48 3.23
CA THR A 201 -9.99 3.24 2.87
C THR A 201 -11.23 2.76 3.63
N MET A 202 -11.35 1.45 3.82
CA MET A 202 -12.39 0.90 4.71
C MET A 202 -12.30 1.49 6.12
N ALA A 203 -11.08 1.69 6.66
CA ALA A 203 -10.88 2.34 7.95
C ALA A 203 -11.35 3.78 7.94
N ALA A 204 -10.96 4.57 6.93
CA ALA A 204 -11.34 5.98 6.83
C ALA A 204 -12.85 6.17 6.66
N MET A 205 -13.50 5.40 5.77
CA MET A 205 -14.95 5.46 5.58
C MET A 205 -15.71 5.03 6.84
N THR A 206 -15.27 3.96 7.51
CA THR A 206 -15.92 3.49 8.73
C THR A 206 -15.75 4.48 9.87
N LEU A 207 -14.58 5.12 10.01
CA LEU A 207 -14.38 6.21 10.97
C LEU A 207 -15.32 7.39 10.66
N ALA A 208 -15.53 7.75 9.39
CA ALA A 208 -16.45 8.81 9.00
C ALA A 208 -17.91 8.47 9.37
N LEU A 209 -18.34 7.23 9.15
CA LEU A 209 -19.68 6.77 9.54
C LEU A 209 -19.87 6.78 11.06
N VAL A 210 -18.84 6.42 11.82
CA VAL A 210 -18.89 6.50 13.29
C VAL A 210 -18.90 7.95 13.76
N ALA A 211 -18.14 8.83 13.10
CA ALA A 211 -18.11 10.27 13.42
C ALA A 211 -19.44 10.94 13.15
N ALA A 212 -20.13 10.59 12.06
CA ALA A 212 -21.46 11.10 11.73
C ALA A 212 -22.60 10.53 12.61
N GLY A 213 -22.32 9.47 13.39
CA GLY A 213 -23.33 8.80 14.22
C GLY A 213 -24.13 7.71 13.49
N ASP A 214 -23.83 7.43 12.23
CA ASP A 214 -24.49 6.38 11.44
C ASP A 214 -24.12 4.97 11.91
N LEU A 215 -22.98 4.82 12.57
CA LEU A 215 -22.53 3.58 13.19
C LEU A 215 -22.25 3.77 14.69
N PRO A 216 -22.82 2.91 15.57
CA PRO A 216 -22.61 3.01 17.02
C PRO A 216 -21.18 2.58 17.44
N LYS A 217 -20.52 1.77 16.63
CA LYS A 217 -19.17 1.25 16.86
C LYS A 217 -18.43 1.03 15.55
N PHE A 218 -17.11 0.95 15.62
CA PHE A 218 -16.29 0.66 14.47
C PHE A 218 -16.50 -0.79 14.00
N GLN A 219 -17.24 -0.94 12.91
CA GLN A 219 -17.47 -2.21 12.21
C GLN A 219 -17.65 -1.91 10.73
N VAL A 220 -16.78 -2.47 9.90
CA VAL A 220 -16.77 -2.19 8.46
C VAL A 220 -18.03 -2.76 7.80
N PRO A 221 -18.92 -1.92 7.23
CA PRO A 221 -20.11 -2.40 6.51
C PRO A 221 -19.74 -3.07 5.18
N LEU A 222 -20.54 -4.01 4.72
CA LEU A 222 -20.30 -4.72 3.46
C LEU A 222 -20.22 -3.78 2.25
N TRP A 223 -21.06 -2.74 2.18
CA TRP A 223 -21.01 -1.79 1.08
C TRP A 223 -19.70 -1.00 1.03
N VAL A 224 -19.10 -0.71 2.20
CA VAL A 224 -17.77 -0.09 2.29
C VAL A 224 -16.70 -1.03 1.76
N VAL A 225 -16.81 -2.33 2.05
CA VAL A 225 -15.89 -3.35 1.52
C VAL A 225 -15.93 -3.38 -0.01
N PHE A 226 -17.14 -3.46 -0.59
CA PHE A 226 -17.30 -3.50 -2.06
C PHE A 226 -16.88 -2.20 -2.73
N LEU A 227 -17.22 -1.05 -2.13
CA LEU A 227 -16.83 0.25 -2.67
C LEU A 227 -15.31 0.41 -2.67
N SER A 228 -14.63 0.11 -1.56
CA SER A 228 -13.17 0.17 -1.51
C SER A 228 -12.53 -0.85 -2.46
N ALA A 229 -13.02 -2.09 -2.51
CA ALA A 229 -12.50 -3.11 -3.42
C ALA A 229 -12.63 -2.69 -4.91
N ALA A 230 -13.76 -2.13 -5.28
CA ALA A 230 -13.97 -1.62 -6.63
C ALA A 230 -13.07 -0.41 -6.92
N THR A 231 -12.98 0.53 -5.99
CA THR A 231 -12.20 1.76 -6.18
C THR A 231 -10.71 1.49 -6.34
N ILE A 232 -10.12 0.63 -5.49
CA ILE A 232 -8.70 0.28 -5.63
C ILE A 232 -8.44 -0.48 -6.93
N ALA A 233 -9.38 -1.33 -7.38
CA ALA A 233 -9.27 -2.03 -8.65
C ALA A 233 -9.31 -1.07 -9.84
N PHE A 234 -10.21 -0.09 -9.85
CA PHE A 234 -10.26 0.95 -10.89
C PHE A 234 -9.01 1.82 -10.89
N GLY A 235 -8.51 2.23 -9.71
CA GLY A 235 -7.24 2.94 -9.58
C GLY A 235 -6.08 2.12 -10.15
N THR A 236 -6.01 0.84 -9.81
CA THR A 236 -5.01 -0.10 -10.35
C THR A 236 -5.10 -0.21 -11.87
N TYR A 237 -6.30 -0.26 -12.43
CA TYR A 237 -6.51 -0.35 -13.87
C TYR A 237 -6.02 0.92 -14.61
N ALA A 238 -6.10 2.09 -13.97
CA ALA A 238 -5.54 3.33 -14.53
C ALA A 238 -4.02 3.28 -14.70
N GLY A 239 -3.31 2.49 -13.87
CA GLY A 239 -1.89 2.18 -13.97
C GLY A 239 -0.95 3.32 -13.54
N GLY A 240 0.03 2.99 -12.71
CA GLY A 240 1.06 3.92 -12.21
C GLY A 240 2.34 3.89 -13.04
N TRP A 241 2.31 4.22 -14.32
CA TRP A 241 3.39 4.01 -15.28
C TRP A 241 4.73 4.61 -14.87
N ARG A 242 4.75 5.74 -14.19
CA ARG A 242 5.99 6.38 -13.70
C ARG A 242 6.69 5.52 -12.66
N ILE A 243 5.94 4.99 -11.69
CA ILE A 243 6.46 4.14 -10.62
C ILE A 243 6.78 2.74 -11.17
N ILE A 244 5.97 2.21 -12.10
CA ILE A 244 6.25 0.95 -12.81
C ILE A 244 7.63 1.00 -13.44
N ARG A 245 8.00 2.13 -14.07
CA ARG A 245 9.32 2.32 -14.67
C ARG A 245 10.43 2.29 -13.62
N THR A 246 10.23 2.92 -12.46
CA THR A 246 11.23 2.93 -11.38
C THR A 246 11.46 1.53 -10.82
N LEU A 247 10.40 0.82 -10.44
CA LEU A 247 10.50 -0.51 -9.83
C LEU A 247 10.92 -1.59 -10.83
N GLY A 248 10.45 -1.51 -12.09
CA GLY A 248 10.69 -2.54 -13.09
C GLY A 248 12.06 -2.47 -13.77
N TRP A 249 12.67 -1.26 -13.86
CA TRP A 249 13.91 -1.08 -14.64
C TRP A 249 15.01 -0.31 -13.92
N ASN A 250 14.66 0.55 -12.95
CA ASN A 250 15.66 1.45 -12.37
C ASN A 250 16.37 0.86 -11.14
N ILE A 251 15.78 -0.11 -10.43
CA ILE A 251 16.39 -0.73 -9.23
C ILE A 251 17.34 -1.85 -9.63
N LEU A 252 16.86 -2.76 -10.47
CA LEU A 252 17.55 -3.99 -10.86
C LEU A 252 17.12 -4.40 -12.26
N LYS A 253 18.03 -4.97 -13.04
CA LYS A 253 17.69 -5.66 -14.28
C LYS A 253 17.15 -7.06 -13.94
N LEU A 254 15.83 -7.22 -14.02
CA LEU A 254 15.14 -8.44 -13.66
C LEU A 254 15.14 -9.47 -14.81
N ASP A 255 15.25 -10.74 -14.45
CA ASP A 255 14.90 -11.89 -15.28
C ASP A 255 13.65 -12.59 -14.73
N PRO A 256 13.04 -13.54 -15.46
CA PRO A 256 11.81 -14.19 -15.00
C PRO A 256 11.94 -14.92 -13.66
N ALA A 257 13.09 -15.51 -13.34
CA ALA A 257 13.30 -16.20 -12.06
C ALA A 257 13.37 -15.20 -10.90
N THR A 258 14.12 -14.10 -11.07
CA THR A 258 14.22 -13.05 -10.06
C THR A 258 12.90 -12.31 -9.89
N GLY A 259 12.19 -12.03 -10.98
CA GLY A 259 10.87 -11.38 -10.92
C GLY A 259 9.83 -12.23 -10.20
N MET A 260 9.74 -13.52 -10.53
CA MET A 260 8.87 -14.49 -9.86
C MET A 260 9.20 -14.59 -8.35
N SER A 261 10.49 -14.70 -8.02
CA SER A 261 10.93 -14.81 -6.63
C SER A 261 10.58 -13.57 -5.81
N ALA A 262 10.82 -12.38 -6.36
CA ALA A 262 10.48 -11.12 -5.69
C ALA A 262 8.96 -10.97 -5.47
N GLN A 263 8.15 -11.34 -6.45
CA GLN A 263 6.69 -11.31 -6.33
C GLN A 263 6.18 -12.31 -5.29
N LEU A 264 6.63 -13.57 -5.35
CA LEU A 264 6.19 -14.60 -4.42
C LEU A 264 6.53 -14.23 -2.97
N THR A 265 7.76 -13.80 -2.73
CA THR A 265 8.22 -13.44 -1.38
C THR A 265 7.54 -12.16 -0.88
N GLY A 266 7.39 -11.15 -1.72
CA GLY A 266 6.65 -9.93 -1.39
C GLY A 266 5.19 -10.23 -1.05
N ALA A 267 4.49 -11.00 -1.89
CA ALA A 267 3.10 -11.41 -1.64
C ALA A 267 2.94 -12.17 -0.32
N THR A 268 3.83 -13.12 -0.05
CA THR A 268 3.79 -13.94 1.18
C THR A 268 3.95 -13.06 2.42
N VAL A 269 4.90 -12.12 2.42
CA VAL A 269 5.11 -11.20 3.55
C VAL A 269 3.91 -10.27 3.76
N ILE A 270 3.37 -9.69 2.66
CA ILE A 270 2.19 -8.82 2.74
C ILE A 270 0.99 -9.60 3.27
N GLN A 271 0.74 -10.80 2.74
CA GLN A 271 -0.41 -11.61 3.15
C GLN A 271 -0.30 -12.05 4.61
N ALA A 272 0.88 -12.48 5.05
CA ALA A 272 1.12 -12.83 6.45
C ALA A 272 0.84 -11.66 7.40
N ALA A 273 1.33 -10.47 7.07
CA ALA A 273 1.08 -9.25 7.85
C ALA A 273 -0.41 -8.90 7.88
N THR A 274 -1.11 -9.03 6.75
CA THR A 274 -2.55 -8.75 6.65
C THR A 274 -3.38 -9.67 7.56
N LEU A 275 -3.07 -10.97 7.58
CA LEU A 275 -3.78 -11.96 8.40
C LEU A 275 -3.65 -11.70 9.90
N VAL A 276 -2.52 -11.13 10.34
CA VAL A 276 -2.33 -10.73 11.75
C VAL A 276 -2.77 -9.29 12.03
N GLY A 277 -3.30 -8.58 11.02
CA GLY A 277 -3.85 -7.22 11.15
C GLY A 277 -2.80 -6.12 11.22
N LEU A 278 -1.59 -6.36 10.72
CA LEU A 278 -0.53 -5.36 10.65
C LEU A 278 -0.64 -4.56 9.34
N PRO A 279 -0.79 -3.24 9.40
CA PRO A 279 -0.65 -2.39 8.25
C PRO A 279 0.82 -2.40 7.83
N VAL A 280 1.10 -2.91 6.63
CA VAL A 280 2.44 -2.86 6.04
C VAL A 280 2.44 -1.98 4.81
N SER A 281 3.61 -1.52 4.41
CA SER A 281 3.78 -0.88 3.12
C SER A 281 4.07 -1.92 2.06
N THR A 282 3.12 -2.15 1.18
CA THR A 282 3.26 -3.06 0.04
C THR A 282 4.43 -2.65 -0.85
N THR A 283 4.61 -1.33 -1.07
CA THR A 283 5.75 -0.76 -1.80
C THR A 283 7.08 -1.11 -1.14
N HIS A 284 7.18 -0.99 0.18
CA HIS A 284 8.41 -1.27 0.91
C HIS A 284 8.77 -2.76 0.88
N VAL A 285 7.77 -3.62 1.10
CA VAL A 285 7.97 -5.07 1.09
C VAL A 285 8.41 -5.56 -0.29
N VAL A 286 7.72 -5.13 -1.35
CA VAL A 286 8.06 -5.53 -2.72
C VAL A 286 9.41 -4.98 -3.14
N THR A 287 9.71 -3.71 -2.84
CA THR A 287 11.02 -3.11 -3.12
C THR A 287 12.13 -3.84 -2.37
N GLY A 288 11.94 -4.14 -1.09
CA GLY A 288 12.85 -4.93 -0.28
C GLY A 288 13.09 -6.32 -0.91
N SER A 289 12.02 -7.02 -1.31
CA SER A 289 12.11 -8.32 -1.96
C SER A 289 12.88 -8.26 -3.28
N VAL A 290 12.64 -7.26 -4.13
CA VAL A 290 13.38 -7.04 -5.38
C VAL A 290 14.86 -6.82 -5.10
N MET A 291 15.18 -5.96 -4.12
CA MET A 291 16.57 -5.68 -3.76
C MET A 291 17.25 -6.91 -3.14
N GLY A 292 16.57 -7.66 -2.30
CA GLY A 292 17.09 -8.89 -1.68
C GLY A 292 17.40 -9.98 -2.69
N VAL A 293 16.49 -10.22 -3.62
CA VAL A 293 16.69 -11.15 -4.74
C VAL A 293 17.86 -10.72 -5.63
N GLY A 294 18.00 -9.42 -5.89
CA GLY A 294 19.14 -8.89 -6.66
C GLY A 294 20.46 -9.02 -5.95
N ALA A 295 20.52 -8.63 -4.68
CA ALA A 295 21.72 -8.58 -3.86
C ALA A 295 22.32 -9.97 -3.61
N SER A 296 21.48 -11.01 -3.46
CA SER A 296 21.94 -12.39 -3.25
C SER A 296 22.64 -12.97 -4.48
N ARG A 297 22.33 -12.50 -5.68
CA ARG A 297 23.05 -12.90 -6.91
C ARG A 297 24.37 -12.14 -7.06
N LYS A 298 24.32 -10.82 -6.91
CA LYS A 298 25.49 -9.93 -6.92
C LYS A 298 25.11 -8.58 -6.31
N LEU A 299 25.84 -8.15 -5.27
CA LEU A 299 25.56 -6.88 -4.60
C LEU A 299 25.58 -5.68 -5.57
N SER A 300 26.48 -5.69 -6.57
CA SER A 300 26.57 -4.64 -7.58
C SER A 300 25.46 -4.69 -8.64
N ALA A 301 24.58 -5.70 -8.65
CA ALA A 301 23.42 -5.74 -9.54
C ALA A 301 22.31 -4.77 -9.11
N VAL A 302 22.26 -4.45 -7.82
CA VAL A 302 21.30 -3.49 -7.26
C VAL A 302 21.87 -2.07 -7.40
N ARG A 303 21.07 -1.18 -7.95
CA ARG A 303 21.40 0.26 -8.03
C ARG A 303 21.11 0.93 -6.69
N TRP A 304 22.02 0.82 -5.74
CA TRP A 304 21.86 1.31 -4.37
C TRP A 304 21.55 2.80 -4.26
N GLY A 305 22.02 3.63 -5.22
CA GLY A 305 21.66 5.05 -5.28
C GLY A 305 20.16 5.27 -5.48
N VAL A 306 19.51 4.45 -6.33
CA VAL A 306 18.05 4.48 -6.49
C VAL A 306 17.37 4.00 -5.21
N GLY A 307 17.89 2.93 -4.59
CA GLY A 307 17.40 2.42 -3.31
C GLY A 307 17.47 3.47 -2.21
N ALA A 308 18.57 4.22 -2.11
CA ALA A 308 18.73 5.31 -1.13
C ALA A 308 17.69 6.42 -1.32
N ASN A 309 17.42 6.84 -2.56
CA ASN A 309 16.38 7.83 -2.84
C ASN A 309 14.98 7.34 -2.46
N ILE A 310 14.70 6.06 -2.67
CA ILE A 310 13.45 5.43 -2.27
C ILE A 310 13.32 5.41 -0.74
N ILE A 311 14.37 5.02 -0.02
CA ILE A 311 14.39 5.01 1.45
C ILE A 311 14.23 6.44 2.00
N ALA A 312 14.87 7.44 1.39
CA ALA A 312 14.69 8.83 1.76
C ALA A 312 13.22 9.27 1.60
N ALA A 313 12.57 8.89 0.48
CA ALA A 313 11.15 9.16 0.27
C ALA A 313 10.28 8.49 1.35
N TRP A 314 10.62 7.29 1.80
CA TRP A 314 9.90 6.60 2.88
C TRP A 314 9.96 7.35 4.21
N ILE A 315 11.16 7.84 4.57
CA ILE A 315 11.38 8.57 5.83
C ILE A 315 10.58 9.88 5.86
N VAL A 316 10.58 10.62 4.75
CA VAL A 316 9.91 11.92 4.70
C VAL A 316 8.39 11.83 4.52
N THR A 317 7.86 10.67 4.13
CA THR A 317 6.42 10.50 3.83
C THR A 317 5.53 10.81 5.04
N ILE A 318 5.82 10.24 6.22
CA ILE A 318 5.01 10.48 7.43
C ILE A 318 5.02 11.97 7.81
N PRO A 319 6.19 12.64 8.01
CA PRO A 319 6.20 14.03 8.39
C PRO A 319 5.59 14.97 7.34
N CYS A 320 5.86 14.75 6.06
CA CYS A 320 5.29 15.60 5.01
C CYS A 320 3.76 15.45 4.91
N ALA A 321 3.24 14.23 4.92
CA ALA A 321 1.80 14.02 4.92
C ALA A 321 1.13 14.58 6.18
N ALA A 322 1.81 14.50 7.35
CA ALA A 322 1.32 15.08 8.59
C ALA A 322 1.25 16.62 8.52
N ILE A 323 2.28 17.27 7.99
CA ILE A 323 2.28 18.73 7.82
C ILE A 323 1.17 19.18 6.86
N ILE A 324 1.00 18.51 5.72
CA ILE A 324 -0.05 18.83 4.76
C ILE A 324 -1.43 18.66 5.40
N ALA A 325 -1.66 17.57 6.13
CA ALA A 325 -2.93 17.30 6.81
C ALA A 325 -3.20 18.32 7.93
N TRP A 326 -2.18 18.70 8.70
CA TRP A 326 -2.27 19.76 9.73
C TRP A 326 -2.69 21.10 9.13
N VAL A 327 -2.04 21.53 8.04
CA VAL A 327 -2.38 22.76 7.31
C VAL A 327 -3.80 22.65 6.73
N THR A 328 -4.15 21.52 6.13
CA THR A 328 -5.48 21.30 5.57
C THR A 328 -6.56 21.38 6.65
N PHE A 329 -6.33 20.80 7.81
CA PHE A 329 -7.26 20.91 8.94
C PHE A 329 -7.45 22.37 9.36
N ALA A 330 -6.37 23.14 9.51
CA ALA A 330 -6.44 24.57 9.85
C ALA A 330 -7.23 25.38 8.80
N ILE A 331 -7.04 25.10 7.50
CA ILE A 331 -7.80 25.75 6.42
C ILE A 331 -9.29 25.39 6.51
N LEU A 332 -9.63 24.13 6.69
CA LEU A 332 -11.02 23.68 6.76
C LEU A 332 -11.76 24.30 7.94
N THR A 333 -11.12 24.36 9.11
CA THR A 333 -11.71 24.94 10.32
C THR A 333 -11.85 26.46 10.22
N THR A 334 -10.89 27.17 9.63
CA THR A 334 -11.01 28.61 9.38
C THR A 334 -12.05 28.96 8.33
N ALA A 335 -12.34 28.03 7.41
CA ALA A 335 -13.45 28.15 6.46
C ALA A 335 -14.84 27.86 7.09
N GLY A 336 -14.89 27.59 8.41
CA GLY A 336 -16.15 27.37 9.14
C GLY A 336 -16.63 25.91 9.16
N LEU A 337 -15.82 24.96 8.70
CA LEU A 337 -16.16 23.54 8.81
C LEU A 337 -15.82 23.05 10.22
N HIS A 338 -16.85 22.69 10.99
CA HIS A 338 -16.72 22.15 12.33
C HIS A 338 -17.42 20.79 12.37
N GLY A 339 -16.70 19.72 12.71
CA GLY A 339 -17.28 18.37 12.74
C GLY A 339 -16.55 17.41 13.66
#